data_17a9f6f9a25627249aba3f4e6bcaf746
#
_entry.id   17a9f6f9a25627249aba3f4e6bcaf746
#
_cell.length_a   1.000
_cell.length_b   1.000
_cell.length_c   1.000
_cell.angle_alpha   90.00
_cell.angle_beta   90.00
_cell.angle_gamma   90.00
#
_symmetry.space_group_name_H-M   'P 1'
#
loop_
_entity.id
_entity.type
_entity.pdbx_description
1 polymer ?
#
loop_
_entity_poly.entity_id
_entity_poly.type
_entity_poly.pdbx_seq_one_letter_code
_entity_poly.pdbx_strand_id
1 'polypeptide(L)'
;MPSDRRLAAAQLFWADDQSTEQQLEAVAALAAHMKFRAKSVIGLTLEKKAKYLSTLPNVSDAVAARALVNYHLERQRPMMGAFLDSLGIAHEDGLINEENVTKPDPEKLRTAAAELGAKFPPSDVSLYLSTLVSQDPDTWGSLAESIA
;
A
#
# COMPACT_ATOMS: atom_id res chain seq x y z
N MET A 1 0.50 -8.18 8.47
CA MET A 1 1.52 -8.38 7.43
C MET A 1 2.74 -9.08 8.02
N PRO A 2 3.25 -10.14 7.38
CA PRO A 2 4.46 -10.83 7.83
C PRO A 2 5.68 -9.90 7.89
N SER A 3 6.63 -10.18 8.78
CA SER A 3 7.78 -9.30 9.05
C SER A 3 8.70 -9.12 7.84
N ASP A 4 8.89 -10.17 7.03
CA ASP A 4 9.68 -10.09 5.79
C ASP A 4 9.04 -9.17 4.75
N ARG A 5 7.71 -9.20 4.63
CA ARG A 5 6.97 -8.29 3.74
C ARG A 5 6.97 -6.86 4.26
N ARG A 6 6.89 -6.67 5.57
CA ARG A 6 7.01 -5.34 6.18
C ARG A 6 8.37 -4.72 5.91
N LEU A 7 9.43 -5.49 6.02
CA LEU A 7 10.77 -5.02 5.70
C LEU A 7 10.89 -4.63 4.22
N ALA A 8 10.38 -5.46 3.31
CA ALA A 8 10.38 -5.16 1.89
C ALA A 8 9.59 -3.88 1.56
N ALA A 9 8.42 -3.71 2.16
CA ALA A 9 7.60 -2.50 1.99
C ALA A 9 8.32 -1.26 2.53
N ALA A 10 8.99 -1.38 3.67
CA ALA A 10 9.76 -0.27 4.26
C ALA A 10 10.97 0.12 3.38
N GLN A 11 11.64 -0.85 2.79
CA GLN A 11 12.74 -0.59 1.86
C GLN A 11 12.27 0.21 0.64
N LEU A 12 11.15 -0.20 0.04
CA LEU A 12 10.57 0.51 -1.11
C LEU A 12 10.08 1.90 -0.73
N PHE A 13 9.51 2.05 0.46
CA PHE A 13 9.06 3.35 0.98
C PHE A 13 10.22 4.35 1.08
N TRP A 14 11.35 3.92 1.67
CA TRP A 14 12.50 4.81 1.82
C TRP A 14 13.26 5.07 0.53
N ALA A 15 13.16 4.18 -0.44
CA ALA A 15 13.80 4.33 -1.74
C ALA A 15 13.00 5.23 -2.70
N ASP A 16 11.73 5.52 -2.39
CA ASP A 16 10.85 6.30 -3.25
C ASP A 16 11.06 7.81 -3.04
N ASP A 17 11.56 8.49 -4.05
CA ASP A 17 11.79 9.95 -4.02
C ASP A 17 10.50 10.77 -4.16
N GLN A 18 9.35 10.15 -4.45
CA GLN A 18 8.04 10.80 -4.49
C GLN A 18 7.32 10.80 -3.14
N SER A 19 7.87 10.16 -2.13
CA SER A 19 7.24 9.99 -0.81
C SER A 19 7.84 10.92 0.26
N THR A 20 8.38 12.07 -0.10
CA THR A 20 9.12 12.96 0.80
C THR A 20 8.32 13.38 2.05
N GLU A 21 7.05 13.77 1.89
CA GLU A 21 6.20 14.15 3.01
C GLU A 21 6.02 13.02 4.01
N GLN A 22 5.68 11.82 3.52
CA GLN A 22 5.48 10.65 4.35
C GLN A 22 6.79 10.18 4.98
N GLN A 23 7.91 10.30 4.28
CA GLN A 23 9.23 10.00 4.82
C GLN A 23 9.60 10.92 5.98
N LEU A 24 9.30 12.22 5.90
CA LEU A 24 9.51 13.17 6.99
C LEU A 24 8.65 12.81 8.21
N GLU A 25 7.41 12.41 7.99
CA GLU A 25 6.54 11.94 9.06
C GLU A 25 7.10 10.67 9.72
N ALA A 26 7.60 9.73 8.92
CA ALA A 26 8.24 8.51 9.43
C ALA A 26 9.52 8.82 10.22
N VAL A 27 10.32 9.79 9.77
CA VAL A 27 11.50 10.27 10.49
C VAL A 27 11.12 10.78 11.89
N ALA A 28 10.06 11.60 11.97
CA ALA A 28 9.58 12.11 13.25
C ALA A 28 9.12 10.99 14.18
N ALA A 29 8.40 10.00 13.65
CA ALA A 29 7.92 8.86 14.42
C ALA A 29 9.08 7.99 14.94
N LEU A 30 10.08 7.72 14.11
CA LEU A 30 11.26 6.96 14.51
C LEU A 30 12.10 7.71 15.54
N ALA A 31 12.29 9.01 15.36
CA ALA A 31 13.02 9.84 16.30
C ALA A 31 12.37 9.83 17.68
N ALA A 32 11.04 9.94 17.75
CA ALA A 32 10.29 9.88 19.00
C ALA A 32 10.38 8.50 19.65
N HIS A 33 10.19 7.42 18.88
CA HIS A 33 10.19 6.05 19.41
C HIS A 33 11.56 5.62 19.90
N MET A 34 12.62 5.95 19.17
CA MET A 34 13.99 5.55 19.48
C MET A 34 14.74 6.58 20.34
N LYS A 35 14.11 7.70 20.64
CA LYS A 35 14.74 8.83 21.36
C LYS A 35 15.97 9.38 20.63
N PHE A 36 15.94 9.34 19.30
CA PHE A 36 16.96 9.94 18.45
C PHE A 36 16.53 11.35 18.02
N ARG A 37 17.50 12.15 17.61
CA ARG A 37 17.21 13.40 16.90
C ARG A 37 16.80 13.08 15.47
N ALA A 38 15.88 13.88 14.89
CA ALA A 38 15.46 13.70 13.50
C ALA A 38 16.65 13.66 12.52
N LYS A 39 17.64 14.54 12.73
CA LYS A 39 18.87 14.56 11.93
C LYS A 39 19.63 13.24 11.95
N SER A 40 19.67 12.55 13.09
CA SER A 40 20.31 11.25 13.23
C SER A 40 19.57 10.17 12.44
N VAL A 41 18.23 10.22 12.42
CA VAL A 41 17.40 9.28 11.63
C VAL A 41 17.63 9.50 10.14
N ILE A 42 17.64 10.75 9.68
CA ILE A 42 17.90 11.09 8.27
C ILE A 42 19.26 10.57 7.80
N GLY A 43 20.26 10.64 8.67
CA GLY A 43 21.64 10.18 8.38
C GLY A 43 21.83 8.66 8.38
N LEU A 44 20.82 7.87 8.77
CA LEU A 44 20.91 6.41 8.74
C LEU A 44 20.95 5.89 7.30
N THR A 45 21.57 4.71 7.13
CA THR A 45 21.52 4.01 5.83
C THR A 45 20.09 3.60 5.50
N LEU A 46 19.79 3.42 4.21
CA LEU A 46 18.50 2.95 3.76
C LEU A 46 18.09 1.64 4.46
N GLU A 47 19.02 0.70 4.59
CA GLU A 47 18.81 -0.58 5.23
C GLU A 47 18.40 -0.43 6.70
N LYS A 48 19.09 0.42 7.46
CA LYS A 48 18.76 0.68 8.87
C LYS A 48 17.42 1.39 9.02
N LYS A 49 17.13 2.39 8.19
CA LYS A 49 15.83 3.07 8.20
C LYS A 49 14.69 2.11 7.92
N ALA A 50 14.85 1.24 6.94
CA ALA A 50 13.85 0.24 6.60
C ALA A 50 13.63 -0.76 7.74
N LYS A 51 14.68 -1.25 8.35
CA LYS A 51 14.61 -2.17 9.48
C LYS A 51 13.87 -1.54 10.66
N TYR A 52 14.20 -0.32 11.02
CA TYR A 52 13.55 0.35 12.14
C TYR A 52 12.08 0.65 11.86
N LEU A 53 11.75 1.10 10.65
CA LEU A 53 10.36 1.35 10.25
C LEU A 53 9.53 0.06 10.28
N SER A 54 10.08 -1.04 9.82
CA SER A 54 9.39 -2.34 9.78
C SER A 54 9.04 -2.88 11.17
N THR A 55 9.77 -2.46 12.20
CA THR A 55 9.58 -2.89 13.60
C THR A 55 8.85 -1.85 14.45
N LEU A 56 8.55 -0.68 13.91
CA LEU A 56 7.84 0.37 14.63
C LEU A 56 6.42 -0.10 14.98
N PRO A 57 6.00 -0.04 16.28
CA PRO A 57 4.70 -0.59 16.69
C PRO A 57 3.51 0.20 16.15
N ASN A 58 3.64 1.51 16.00
CA ASN A 58 2.58 2.37 15.50
C ASN A 58 3.11 3.24 14.36
N VAL A 59 2.58 3.00 13.17
CA VAL A 59 2.88 3.79 11.98
C VAL A 59 1.62 4.56 11.59
N SER A 60 1.75 5.82 11.21
CA SER A 60 0.60 6.59 10.77
C SER A 60 -0.03 5.97 9.52
N ASP A 61 -1.34 6.18 9.34
CA ASP A 61 -2.07 5.64 8.19
C ASP A 61 -1.48 6.14 6.87
N ALA A 62 -1.04 7.40 6.81
CA ALA A 62 -0.43 7.98 5.62
C ALA A 62 0.87 7.26 5.24
N VAL A 63 1.75 6.99 6.21
CA VAL A 63 3.01 6.27 6.00
C VAL A 63 2.73 4.83 5.58
N ALA A 64 1.83 4.15 6.29
CA ALA A 64 1.46 2.77 5.98
C ALA A 64 0.85 2.63 4.59
N ALA A 65 -0.08 3.52 4.23
CA ALA A 65 -0.71 3.51 2.91
C ALA A 65 0.31 3.71 1.80
N ARG A 66 1.24 4.66 1.97
CA ARG A 66 2.28 4.91 0.96
C ARG A 66 3.24 3.74 0.80
N ALA A 67 3.63 3.11 1.90
CA ALA A 67 4.50 1.93 1.87
C ALA A 67 3.81 0.75 1.15
N LEU A 68 2.52 0.54 1.39
CA LEU A 68 1.73 -0.50 0.73
C LEU A 68 1.57 -0.22 -0.77
N VAL A 69 1.31 1.02 -1.16
CA VAL A 69 1.25 1.40 -2.58
C VAL A 69 2.56 1.07 -3.28
N ASN A 70 3.68 1.46 -2.70
CA ASN A 70 5.00 1.17 -3.28
C ASN A 70 5.26 -0.33 -3.39
N TYR A 71 4.86 -1.09 -2.38
CA TYR A 71 4.98 -2.56 -2.39
C TYR A 71 4.17 -3.18 -3.53
N HIS A 72 2.91 -2.78 -3.69
CA HIS A 72 2.05 -3.29 -4.76
C HIS A 72 2.55 -2.89 -6.15
N LEU A 73 2.97 -1.64 -6.32
CA LEU A 73 3.49 -1.15 -7.60
C LEU A 73 4.72 -1.93 -8.05
N GLU A 74 5.57 -2.30 -7.12
CA GLU A 74 6.80 -3.02 -7.47
C GLU A 74 6.58 -4.51 -7.72
N ARG A 75 5.68 -5.15 -6.96
CA ARG A 75 5.58 -6.60 -6.93
C ARG A 75 4.27 -7.18 -7.45
N GLN A 76 3.19 -6.40 -7.46
CA GLN A 76 1.84 -6.89 -7.70
C GLN A 76 1.12 -6.21 -8.87
N ARG A 77 1.87 -5.63 -9.80
CA ARG A 77 1.27 -4.98 -10.99
C ARG A 77 0.35 -5.89 -11.79
N PRO A 78 0.69 -7.17 -12.05
CA PRO A 78 -0.21 -8.07 -12.76
C PRO A 78 -1.55 -8.27 -12.05
N MET A 79 -1.54 -8.41 -10.73
CA MET A 79 -2.75 -8.55 -9.92
C MET A 79 -3.60 -7.29 -9.95
N MET A 80 -2.98 -6.13 -9.79
CA MET A 80 -3.66 -4.84 -9.84
C MET A 80 -4.31 -4.61 -11.21
N GLY A 81 -3.57 -4.87 -12.28
CA GLY A 81 -4.08 -4.76 -13.66
C GLY A 81 -5.23 -5.69 -13.94
N ALA A 82 -5.15 -6.94 -13.52
CA ALA A 82 -6.21 -7.93 -13.70
C ALA A 82 -7.51 -7.49 -13.00
N PHE A 83 -7.40 -6.96 -11.78
CA PHE A 83 -8.56 -6.45 -11.03
C PHE A 83 -9.23 -5.27 -11.74
N LEU A 84 -8.45 -4.31 -12.19
CA LEU A 84 -8.96 -3.12 -12.87
C LEU A 84 -9.54 -3.46 -14.25
N ASP A 85 -8.93 -4.40 -14.97
CA ASP A 85 -9.46 -4.89 -16.25
C ASP A 85 -10.82 -5.57 -16.07
N SER A 86 -11.00 -6.35 -15.00
CA SER A 86 -12.28 -6.99 -14.67
C SER A 86 -13.40 -5.98 -14.43
N LEU A 87 -13.05 -4.78 -13.93
CA LEU A 87 -13.99 -3.70 -13.68
C LEU A 87 -14.17 -2.75 -14.89
N GLY A 88 -13.38 -2.92 -15.93
CA GLY A 88 -13.39 -2.01 -17.09
C GLY A 88 -12.82 -0.64 -16.76
N ILE A 89 -11.97 -0.52 -15.75
CA ILE A 89 -11.32 0.73 -15.36
C ILE A 89 -10.02 0.89 -16.14
N ALA A 90 -9.85 2.04 -16.77
CA ALA A 90 -8.61 2.37 -17.46
C ALA A 90 -7.47 2.52 -16.46
N HIS A 91 -6.36 1.85 -16.72
CA HIS A 91 -5.17 1.90 -15.88
C HIS A 91 -3.90 1.82 -16.73
N GLU A 92 -2.79 2.18 -16.13
CA GLU A 92 -1.46 2.05 -16.72
C GLU A 92 -0.64 1.17 -15.77
N ASP A 93 -0.43 -0.10 -16.15
CA ASP A 93 0.28 -1.12 -15.36
C ASP A 93 -0.24 -1.27 -13.91
N GLY A 94 -1.57 -1.22 -13.75
CA GLY A 94 -2.21 -1.33 -12.44
C GLY A 94 -2.40 0.00 -11.72
N LEU A 95 -1.97 1.11 -12.30
CA LEU A 95 -2.20 2.45 -11.77
C LEU A 95 -3.46 3.05 -12.38
N ILE A 96 -4.39 3.45 -11.52
CA ILE A 96 -5.64 4.06 -11.96
C ILE A 96 -5.38 5.47 -12.47
N ASN A 97 -5.92 5.78 -13.65
CA ASN A 97 -5.97 7.14 -14.14
C ASN A 97 -7.15 7.86 -13.48
N GLU A 98 -6.86 8.70 -12.48
CA GLU A 98 -7.87 9.34 -11.62
C GLU A 98 -8.91 10.19 -12.35
N GLU A 99 -8.59 10.68 -13.55
CA GLU A 99 -9.49 11.58 -14.27
C GLU A 99 -10.77 10.89 -14.80
N ASN A 100 -10.81 9.56 -14.83
CA ASN A 100 -11.88 8.80 -15.49
C ASN A 100 -12.50 7.69 -14.61
N VAL A 101 -12.31 7.71 -13.29
CA VAL A 101 -12.84 6.67 -12.43
C VAL A 101 -14.31 6.94 -12.10
N THR A 102 -15.20 6.15 -12.67
CA THR A 102 -16.60 6.08 -12.25
C THR A 102 -16.69 5.05 -11.11
N LYS A 103 -17.42 5.38 -10.05
CA LYS A 103 -17.63 4.46 -8.93
C LYS A 103 -18.23 3.14 -9.44
N PRO A 104 -17.53 1.99 -9.28
CA PRO A 104 -18.05 0.71 -9.73
C PRO A 104 -19.27 0.27 -8.91
N ASP A 105 -20.15 -0.50 -9.56
CA ASP A 105 -21.27 -1.15 -8.87
C ASP A 105 -20.73 -2.12 -7.81
N PRO A 106 -21.33 -2.16 -6.59
CA PRO A 106 -20.90 -3.10 -5.54
C PRO A 106 -20.91 -4.57 -5.97
N GLU A 107 -21.85 -4.98 -6.82
CA GLU A 107 -21.87 -6.35 -7.35
C GLU A 107 -20.68 -6.64 -8.26
N LYS A 108 -20.31 -5.69 -9.10
CA LYS A 108 -19.13 -5.80 -9.95
C LYS A 108 -17.84 -5.89 -9.13
N LEU A 109 -17.74 -5.10 -8.08
CA LEU A 109 -16.61 -5.15 -7.15
C LEU A 109 -16.49 -6.51 -6.47
N ARG A 110 -17.62 -7.06 -6.03
CA ARG A 110 -17.66 -8.38 -5.40
C ARG A 110 -17.23 -9.48 -6.38
N THR A 111 -17.73 -9.45 -7.59
CA THR A 111 -17.39 -10.42 -8.64
C THR A 111 -15.90 -10.32 -9.01
N ALA A 112 -15.39 -9.11 -9.20
CA ALA A 112 -13.98 -8.89 -9.52
C ALA A 112 -13.07 -9.37 -8.39
N ALA A 113 -13.43 -9.11 -7.14
CA ALA A 113 -12.68 -9.58 -5.97
C ALA A 113 -12.66 -11.11 -5.88
N ALA A 114 -13.77 -11.77 -6.18
CA ALA A 114 -13.85 -13.24 -6.20
C ALA A 114 -12.99 -13.83 -7.31
N GLU A 115 -13.01 -13.26 -8.51
CA GLU A 115 -12.17 -13.69 -9.63
C GLU A 115 -10.68 -13.52 -9.30
N LEU A 116 -10.33 -12.41 -8.65
CA LEU A 116 -8.96 -12.15 -8.22
C LEU A 116 -8.49 -13.20 -7.21
N GLY A 117 -9.32 -13.53 -6.24
CA GLY A 117 -9.04 -14.56 -5.25
C GLY A 117 -8.86 -15.96 -5.82
N ALA A 118 -9.44 -16.23 -6.99
CA ALA A 118 -9.27 -17.48 -7.70
C ALA A 118 -7.93 -17.57 -8.46
N LYS A 119 -7.33 -16.42 -8.81
CA LYS A 119 -6.12 -16.35 -9.63
C LYS A 119 -4.84 -16.06 -8.83
N PHE A 120 -4.95 -15.43 -7.68
CA PHE A 120 -3.81 -14.95 -6.89
C PHE A 120 -3.95 -15.40 -5.43
N PRO A 121 -2.83 -15.44 -4.67
CA PRO A 121 -2.89 -15.85 -3.27
C PRO A 121 -3.85 -14.99 -2.44
N PRO A 122 -4.70 -15.58 -1.59
CA PRO A 122 -5.70 -14.84 -0.81
C PRO A 122 -5.12 -13.73 0.07
N SER A 123 -3.95 -13.95 0.65
CA SER A 123 -3.29 -12.94 1.49
C SER A 123 -2.88 -11.70 0.70
N ASP A 124 -2.42 -11.88 -0.53
CA ASP A 124 -2.03 -10.77 -1.41
C ASP A 124 -3.26 -10.01 -1.89
N VAL A 125 -4.33 -10.72 -2.23
CA VAL A 125 -5.61 -10.13 -2.63
C VAL A 125 -6.20 -9.31 -1.49
N SER A 126 -6.27 -9.85 -0.27
CA SER A 126 -6.78 -9.14 0.90
C SER A 126 -5.99 -7.86 1.19
N LEU A 127 -4.67 -7.92 1.08
CA LEU A 127 -3.82 -6.77 1.31
C LEU A 127 -4.07 -5.68 0.27
N TYR A 128 -4.19 -6.04 -1.00
CA TYR A 128 -4.47 -5.10 -2.08
C TYR A 128 -5.86 -4.44 -1.91
N LEU A 129 -6.89 -5.23 -1.67
CA LEU A 129 -8.25 -4.71 -1.47
C LEU A 129 -8.32 -3.78 -0.26
N SER A 130 -7.66 -4.14 0.84
CA SER A 130 -7.57 -3.29 2.03
C SER A 130 -6.90 -1.96 1.72
N THR A 131 -5.87 -1.97 0.88
CA THR A 131 -5.17 -0.76 0.44
C THR A 131 -6.11 0.17 -0.34
N LEU A 132 -6.90 -0.38 -1.27
CA LEU A 132 -7.88 0.39 -2.02
C LEU A 132 -8.92 1.03 -1.11
N VAL A 133 -9.47 0.27 -0.18
CA VAL A 133 -10.47 0.78 0.79
C VAL A 133 -9.88 1.91 1.63
N SER A 134 -8.64 1.78 2.07
CA SER A 134 -7.96 2.81 2.86
C SER A 134 -7.69 4.10 2.09
N GLN A 135 -7.39 3.97 0.79
CA GLN A 135 -7.09 5.13 -0.04
C GLN A 135 -8.34 5.94 -0.42
N ASP A 136 -9.41 5.25 -0.77
CA ASP A 136 -10.67 5.90 -1.18
C ASP A 136 -11.86 5.06 -0.72
N PRO A 137 -12.29 5.24 0.55
CA PRO A 137 -13.43 4.49 1.10
C PRO A 137 -14.74 4.74 0.34
N ASP A 138 -14.90 5.91 -0.26
CA ASP A 138 -16.13 6.25 -1.01
C ASP A 138 -16.27 5.40 -2.27
N THR A 139 -15.17 5.17 -2.97
CA THR A 139 -15.16 4.36 -4.20
C THR A 139 -15.10 2.86 -3.89
N TRP A 140 -14.26 2.45 -2.94
CA TRP A 140 -13.90 1.05 -2.72
C TRP A 140 -14.48 0.43 -1.44
N GLY A 141 -15.26 1.20 -0.67
CA GLY A 141 -15.72 0.77 0.65
C GLY A 141 -16.46 -0.57 0.66
N SER A 142 -17.23 -0.88 -0.39
CA SER A 142 -17.95 -2.15 -0.49
C SER A 142 -17.04 -3.37 -0.58
N LEU A 143 -15.77 -3.20 -0.95
CA LEU A 143 -14.78 -4.29 -0.95
C LEU A 143 -14.47 -4.79 0.45
N ALA A 144 -14.73 -4.02 1.49
CA ALA A 144 -14.51 -4.45 2.88
C ALA A 144 -15.24 -5.77 3.20
N GLU A 145 -16.39 -6.01 2.60
CA GLU A 145 -17.15 -7.26 2.75
C GLU A 145 -16.46 -8.47 2.10
N SER A 146 -15.59 -8.22 1.11
CA SER A 146 -14.87 -9.26 0.37
C SER A 146 -13.48 -9.55 0.96
N ILE A 147 -13.06 -8.79 1.95
CA ILE A 147 -11.78 -8.98 2.64
C ILE A 147 -11.99 -9.99 3.76
N ALA A 148 -11.32 -11.11 3.62
CA ALA A 148 -11.39 -12.18 4.62
C ALA A 148 -10.38 -11.97 5.75
#